data_87cbe43262ecfda268cc74a113339293
#
_entry.id   87cbe43262ecfda268cc74a113339293
#
_cell.length_a   1.000
_cell.length_b   1.000
_cell.length_c   1.000
_cell.angle_alpha   90.00
_cell.angle_beta   90.00
_cell.angle_gamma   90.00
#
_symmetry.space_group_name_H-M   'P 1'
#
loop_
_entity.id
_entity.type
_entity.pdbx_description
1 polymer ?
#
loop_
_entity_poly.entity_id
_entity_poly.type
_entity_poly.pdbx_seq_one_letter_code
_entity_poly.pdbx_strand_id
1 'polypeptide(L)'
;MERTLELIRRSQDGEKEARETLIEENMGLVWSMVRRFANRGVEMEDLFQIGSIGLLKAVDKFDMSYDVKFSTYAVPMIIGEIKRYLRDDGILKVSRSLKENHYRIYQVREALTRRLEREPTTGEMAEEMDVFLFSEGKKTHRFLMKAMKQRIWKMKTLQEPGMP
;
A
#
# COMPACT_ATOMS: atom_id res chain seq x y z
N MET A 1 -21.83 25.93 0.55
CA MET A 1 -21.03 25.71 -0.68
C MET A 1 -20.37 27.00 -1.15
N GLU A 2 -21.13 28.10 -1.25
CA GLU A 2 -20.61 29.43 -1.66
C GLU A 2 -19.43 29.92 -0.81
N ARG A 3 -19.54 29.83 0.54
CA ARG A 3 -18.46 30.27 1.45
C ARG A 3 -17.12 29.53 1.20
N THR A 4 -17.17 28.23 0.98
CA THR A 4 -15.95 27.45 0.71
C THR A 4 -15.29 27.86 -0.61
N LEU A 5 -16.07 28.08 -1.65
CA LEU A 5 -15.60 28.55 -2.95
C LEU A 5 -15.02 29.95 -2.88
N GLU A 6 -15.64 30.85 -2.11
CA GLU A 6 -15.11 32.19 -1.89
C GLU A 6 -13.77 32.16 -1.13
N LEU A 7 -13.63 31.35 -0.10
CA LEU A 7 -12.37 31.17 0.61
C LEU A 7 -11.29 30.56 -0.29
N ILE A 8 -11.63 29.62 -1.17
CA ILE A 8 -10.68 29.04 -2.13
C ILE A 8 -10.19 30.12 -3.09
N ARG A 9 -11.08 30.92 -3.65
CA ARG A 9 -10.73 32.01 -4.56
C ARG A 9 -9.76 32.98 -3.90
N ARG A 10 -10.10 33.51 -2.71
CA ARG A 10 -9.27 34.45 -1.95
C ARG A 10 -7.92 33.83 -1.60
N SER A 11 -7.89 32.56 -1.24
CA SER A 11 -6.65 31.80 -0.99
C SER A 11 -5.76 31.70 -2.24
N GLN A 12 -6.36 31.46 -3.41
CA GLN A 12 -5.64 31.38 -4.68
C GLN A 12 -5.16 32.76 -5.15
N ASP A 13 -5.87 33.83 -4.79
CA ASP A 13 -5.45 35.23 -4.98
C ASP A 13 -4.33 35.67 -4.01
N GLY A 14 -3.89 34.77 -3.10
CA GLY A 14 -2.75 34.99 -2.21
C GLY A 14 -3.11 35.45 -0.80
N GLU A 15 -4.39 35.48 -0.43
CA GLU A 15 -4.83 35.88 0.90
C GLU A 15 -4.58 34.78 1.93
N LYS A 16 -3.64 35.02 2.85
CA LYS A 16 -3.23 34.04 3.87
C LYS A 16 -4.33 33.70 4.86
N GLU A 17 -5.08 34.70 5.33
CA GLU A 17 -6.17 34.47 6.29
C GLU A 17 -7.27 33.58 5.71
N ALA A 18 -7.65 33.78 4.45
CA ALA A 18 -8.62 32.92 3.77
C ALA A 18 -8.11 31.47 3.64
N ARG A 19 -6.81 31.32 3.38
CA ARG A 19 -6.14 30.00 3.30
C ARG A 19 -6.14 29.29 4.65
N GLU A 20 -5.77 29.96 5.72
CA GLU A 20 -5.74 29.44 7.08
C GLU A 20 -7.13 29.01 7.52
N THR A 21 -8.13 29.89 7.36
CA THR A 21 -9.53 29.59 7.68
C THR A 21 -10.03 28.37 6.92
N LEU A 22 -9.73 28.29 5.62
CA LEU A 22 -10.15 27.14 4.78
C LEU A 22 -9.53 25.83 5.25
N ILE A 23 -8.27 25.85 5.64
CA ILE A 23 -7.56 24.68 6.15
C ILE A 23 -8.18 24.24 7.49
N GLU A 24 -8.39 25.17 8.42
CA GLU A 24 -8.97 24.89 9.74
C GLU A 24 -10.37 24.28 9.61
N GLU A 25 -11.24 24.86 8.78
CA GLU A 25 -12.59 24.34 8.55
C GLU A 25 -12.60 22.93 7.94
N ASN A 26 -11.52 22.52 7.27
CA ASN A 26 -11.41 21.21 6.61
C ASN A 26 -10.48 20.21 7.33
N MET A 27 -9.92 20.55 8.51
CA MET A 27 -9.10 19.62 9.30
C MET A 27 -9.85 18.35 9.71
N GLY A 28 -11.15 18.46 9.99
CA GLY A 28 -12.00 17.30 10.28
C GLY A 28 -12.05 16.30 9.12
N LEU A 29 -11.95 16.77 7.87
CA LEU A 29 -11.88 15.93 6.69
C LEU A 29 -10.56 15.14 6.67
N VAL A 30 -9.43 15.78 6.98
CA VAL A 30 -8.12 15.12 7.08
C VAL A 30 -8.17 14.03 8.14
N TRP A 31 -8.65 14.33 9.37
CA TRP A 31 -8.77 13.34 10.44
C TRP A 31 -9.65 12.15 10.07
N SER A 32 -10.75 12.38 9.37
CA SER A 32 -11.63 11.30 8.93
C SER A 32 -10.93 10.34 7.95
N MET A 33 -10.01 10.86 7.11
CA MET A 33 -9.21 10.04 6.20
C MET A 33 -8.08 9.33 6.93
N VAL A 34 -7.37 10.00 7.84
CA VAL A 34 -6.26 9.45 8.63
C VAL A 34 -6.69 8.21 9.43
N ARG A 35 -7.87 8.25 10.07
CA ARG A 35 -8.40 7.10 10.82
C ARG A 35 -8.51 5.82 10.01
N ARG A 36 -8.67 5.90 8.69
CA ARG A 36 -8.71 4.73 7.79
C ARG A 36 -7.35 4.06 7.61
N PHE A 37 -6.29 4.74 8.02
CA PHE A 37 -4.91 4.24 7.94
C PHE A 37 -4.30 3.93 9.32
N ALA A 38 -5.11 3.94 10.39
CA ALA A 38 -4.68 3.54 11.71
C ALA A 38 -4.07 2.12 11.70
N ASN A 39 -3.16 1.86 12.63
CA ASN A 39 -2.51 0.55 12.83
C ASN A 39 -1.62 0.09 11.66
N ARG A 40 -1.05 1.02 10.89
CA ARG A 40 -0.11 0.71 9.80
C ARG A 40 1.36 0.91 10.16
N GLY A 41 1.69 1.00 11.44
CA GLY A 41 3.06 1.16 11.94
C GLY A 41 3.58 2.60 11.84
N VAL A 42 2.69 3.58 11.64
CA VAL A 42 2.99 5.01 11.62
C VAL A 42 2.05 5.71 12.62
N GLU A 43 2.54 6.70 13.31
CA GLU A 43 1.74 7.48 14.24
C GLU A 43 0.66 8.30 13.52
N MET A 44 -0.48 8.47 14.17
CA MET A 44 -1.63 9.15 13.54
C MET A 44 -1.35 10.63 13.31
N GLU A 45 -0.54 11.24 14.15
CA GLU A 45 -0.08 12.63 14.05
C GLU A 45 0.75 12.84 12.79
N ASP A 46 1.67 11.93 12.47
CA ASP A 46 2.47 11.98 11.25
C ASP A 46 1.58 11.84 10.00
N LEU A 47 0.65 10.90 10.03
CA LEU A 47 -0.32 10.73 8.94
C LEU A 47 -1.22 11.95 8.77
N PHE A 48 -1.54 12.63 9.89
CA PHE A 48 -2.32 13.87 9.85
C PHE A 48 -1.54 15.00 9.19
N GLN A 49 -0.26 15.17 9.52
CA GLN A 49 0.60 16.17 8.87
C GLN A 49 0.72 15.92 7.37
N ILE A 50 0.94 14.67 6.97
CA ILE A 50 0.99 14.28 5.56
C ILE A 50 -0.35 14.50 4.86
N GLY A 51 -1.46 14.14 5.51
CA GLY A 51 -2.82 14.40 5.01
C GLY A 51 -3.09 15.89 4.84
N SER A 52 -2.61 16.73 5.76
CA SER A 52 -2.72 18.20 5.68
C SER A 52 -1.97 18.77 4.48
N ILE A 53 -0.82 18.21 4.11
CA ILE A 53 -0.12 18.56 2.86
C ILE A 53 -1.00 18.23 1.64
N GLY A 54 -1.71 17.09 1.68
CA GLY A 54 -2.68 16.74 0.64
C GLY A 54 -3.84 17.74 0.52
N LEU A 55 -4.35 18.21 1.67
CA LEU A 55 -5.39 19.26 1.71
C LEU A 55 -4.87 20.59 1.14
N LEU A 56 -3.66 21.02 1.52
CA LEU A 56 -3.02 22.23 0.97
C LEU A 56 -2.91 22.17 -0.55
N LYS A 57 -2.42 21.04 -1.08
CA LYS A 57 -2.34 20.83 -2.54
C LYS A 57 -3.72 20.86 -3.21
N ALA A 58 -4.75 20.38 -2.51
CA ALA A 58 -6.11 20.44 -3.03
C ALA A 58 -6.63 21.87 -3.12
N VAL A 59 -6.37 22.70 -2.10
CA VAL A 59 -6.72 24.13 -2.13
C VAL A 59 -6.04 24.85 -3.29
N ASP A 60 -4.74 24.62 -3.48
CA ASP A 60 -3.97 25.31 -4.53
C ASP A 60 -4.38 24.93 -5.94
N LYS A 61 -4.85 23.70 -6.13
CA LYS A 61 -5.11 23.11 -7.45
C LYS A 61 -6.59 22.96 -7.78
N PHE A 62 -7.48 23.33 -6.87
CA PHE A 62 -8.91 23.20 -7.10
C PHE A 62 -9.36 24.15 -8.21
N ASP A 63 -9.93 23.61 -9.25
CA ASP A 63 -10.52 24.37 -10.34
C ASP A 63 -12.02 24.57 -10.10
N MET A 64 -12.39 25.82 -9.86
CA MET A 64 -13.77 26.22 -9.57
C MET A 64 -14.69 26.18 -10.80
N SER A 65 -14.15 25.95 -12.00
CA SER A 65 -14.96 25.82 -13.21
C SER A 65 -15.76 24.50 -13.24
N TYR A 66 -15.34 23.50 -12.46
CA TYR A 66 -16.07 22.24 -12.34
C TYR A 66 -17.16 22.33 -11.28
N ASP A 67 -18.35 21.88 -11.63
CA ASP A 67 -19.49 21.81 -10.68
C ASP A 67 -19.35 20.59 -9.75
N VAL A 68 -18.30 20.59 -8.92
CA VAL A 68 -18.02 19.55 -7.93
C VAL A 68 -17.75 20.15 -6.56
N LYS A 69 -18.13 19.44 -5.50
CA LYS A 69 -17.83 19.87 -4.13
C LYS A 69 -16.33 19.79 -3.89
N PHE A 70 -15.76 20.78 -3.20
CA PHE A 70 -14.35 20.79 -2.81
C PHE A 70 -13.93 19.49 -2.11
N SER A 71 -14.74 18.96 -1.18
CA SER A 71 -14.46 17.70 -0.50
C SER A 71 -14.29 16.51 -1.44
N THR A 72 -15.04 16.47 -2.55
CA THR A 72 -14.93 15.40 -3.56
C THR A 72 -13.55 15.42 -4.23
N TYR A 73 -12.97 16.58 -4.42
CA TYR A 73 -11.61 16.75 -4.95
C TYR A 73 -10.53 16.56 -3.88
N ALA A 74 -10.73 17.09 -2.68
CA ALA A 74 -9.74 17.07 -1.61
C ALA A 74 -9.48 15.66 -1.05
N VAL A 75 -10.51 14.82 -0.91
CA VAL A 75 -10.38 13.46 -0.36
C VAL A 75 -9.40 12.60 -1.13
N PRO A 76 -9.44 12.45 -2.46
CA PRO A 76 -8.44 11.74 -3.22
C PRO A 76 -7.02 12.28 -3.05
N MET A 77 -6.86 13.59 -2.95
CA MET A 77 -5.56 14.25 -2.77
C MET A 77 -4.96 13.93 -1.40
N ILE A 78 -5.76 14.02 -0.32
CA ILE A 78 -5.35 13.65 1.04
C ILE A 78 -4.93 12.18 1.09
N ILE A 79 -5.78 11.28 0.59
CA ILE A 79 -5.51 9.84 0.56
C ILE A 79 -4.27 9.52 -0.30
N GLY A 80 -4.09 10.23 -1.39
CA GLY A 80 -2.94 10.07 -2.29
C GLY A 80 -1.62 10.36 -1.60
N GLU A 81 -1.52 11.46 -0.84
CA GLU A 81 -0.31 11.80 -0.08
C GLU A 81 -0.05 10.81 1.05
N ILE A 82 -1.07 10.41 1.81
CA ILE A 82 -0.92 9.39 2.86
C ILE A 82 -0.44 8.05 2.27
N LYS A 83 -1.04 7.59 1.18
CA LYS A 83 -0.62 6.34 0.51
C LYS A 83 0.80 6.43 -0.04
N ARG A 84 1.18 7.60 -0.57
CA ARG A 84 2.54 7.84 -1.07
C ARG A 84 3.54 7.74 0.08
N TYR A 85 3.28 8.44 1.19
CA TYR A 85 4.11 8.38 2.38
C TYR A 85 4.26 6.94 2.91
N LEU A 86 3.17 6.24 3.13
CA LEU A 86 3.19 4.84 3.60
C LEU A 86 3.94 3.88 2.67
N ARG A 87 3.99 4.18 1.38
CA ARG A 87 4.77 3.40 0.40
C ARG A 87 6.25 3.73 0.45
N ASP A 88 6.58 5.02 0.59
CA ASP A 88 7.93 5.54 0.42
C ASP A 88 8.73 5.52 1.73
N ASP A 89 8.06 5.68 2.88
CA ASP A 89 8.65 5.78 4.24
C ASP A 89 8.48 4.50 5.07
N GLY A 90 7.94 3.42 4.49
CA GLY A 90 7.89 2.12 5.15
C GLY A 90 9.30 1.66 5.53
N ILE A 91 9.48 1.25 6.82
CA ILE A 91 10.74 0.76 7.44
C ILE A 91 11.47 -0.28 6.57
N LEU A 92 10.75 -0.95 5.69
CA LEU A 92 11.27 -1.81 4.64
C LEU A 92 10.67 -1.36 3.30
N LYS A 93 11.50 -0.81 2.43
CA LYS A 93 11.19 -0.64 1.00
C LYS A 93 10.99 -2.03 0.38
N VAL A 94 9.82 -2.61 0.65
CA VAL A 94 9.45 -3.88 0.05
C VAL A 94 9.23 -3.63 -1.43
N SER A 95 10.09 -4.19 -2.27
CA SER A 95 9.99 -4.05 -3.72
C SER A 95 8.59 -4.49 -4.20
N ARG A 96 8.12 -3.90 -5.29
CA ARG A 96 6.82 -4.27 -5.89
C ARG A 96 6.74 -5.77 -6.18
N SER A 97 7.81 -6.35 -6.67
CA SER A 97 7.93 -7.79 -6.90
C SER A 97 7.77 -8.63 -5.63
N LEU A 98 8.27 -8.15 -4.48
CA LEU A 98 8.13 -8.87 -3.23
C LEU A 98 6.70 -8.82 -2.69
N LYS A 99 5.99 -7.69 -2.88
CA LYS A 99 4.54 -7.58 -2.54
C LYS A 99 3.69 -8.49 -3.44
N GLU A 100 4.00 -8.54 -4.73
CA GLU A 100 3.33 -9.43 -5.69
C GLU A 100 3.58 -10.90 -5.34
N ASN A 101 4.81 -11.26 -4.98
CA ASN A 101 5.15 -12.62 -4.56
C ASN A 101 4.45 -13.00 -3.24
N HIS A 102 4.40 -12.08 -2.27
CA HIS A 102 3.66 -12.32 -1.02
C HIS A 102 2.17 -12.61 -1.27
N TYR A 103 1.54 -11.80 -2.13
CA TYR A 103 0.14 -12.02 -2.49
C TYR A 103 -0.09 -13.38 -3.16
N ARG A 104 0.81 -13.81 -4.05
CA ARG A 104 0.76 -15.12 -4.70
C ARG A 104 0.91 -16.27 -3.72
N ILE A 105 1.89 -16.18 -2.82
CA ILE A 105 2.10 -17.17 -1.75
C ILE A 105 0.84 -17.31 -0.90
N TYR A 106 0.22 -16.20 -0.55
CA TYR A 106 -1.02 -16.20 0.21
C TYR A 106 -2.16 -16.91 -0.53
N GLN A 107 -2.36 -16.63 -1.81
CA GLN A 107 -3.39 -17.28 -2.63
C GLN A 107 -3.17 -18.80 -2.75
N VAL A 108 -1.94 -19.21 -3.00
CA VAL A 108 -1.57 -20.64 -3.09
C VAL A 108 -1.80 -21.34 -1.75
N ARG A 109 -1.40 -20.73 -0.64
CA ARG A 109 -1.66 -21.27 0.70
C ARG A 109 -3.14 -21.47 0.96
N GLU A 110 -3.97 -20.45 0.67
CA GLU A 110 -5.41 -20.52 0.86
C GLU A 110 -6.06 -21.65 0.01
N ALA A 111 -5.66 -21.75 -1.25
CA ALA A 111 -6.16 -22.79 -2.15
C ALA A 111 -5.78 -24.20 -1.68
N LEU A 112 -4.52 -24.39 -1.27
CA LEU A 112 -4.03 -25.66 -0.73
C LEU A 112 -4.68 -26.01 0.60
N THR A 113 -4.86 -25.05 1.51
CA THR A 113 -5.51 -25.28 2.80
C THR A 113 -6.95 -25.78 2.61
N ARG A 114 -7.69 -25.18 1.66
CA ARG A 114 -9.06 -25.67 1.34
C ARG A 114 -9.08 -27.06 0.72
N ARG A 115 -8.08 -27.38 -0.12
CA ARG A 115 -7.98 -28.67 -0.80
C ARG A 115 -7.54 -29.80 0.11
N LEU A 116 -6.60 -29.51 1.03
CA LEU A 116 -5.99 -30.50 1.92
C LEU A 116 -6.67 -30.59 3.28
N GLU A 117 -7.57 -29.67 3.61
CA GLU A 117 -8.22 -29.51 4.93
C GLU A 117 -7.23 -29.40 6.10
N ARG A 118 -5.98 -29.02 5.80
CA ARG A 118 -4.90 -28.76 6.76
C ARG A 118 -3.95 -27.69 6.25
N GLU A 119 -3.07 -27.19 7.09
CA GLU A 119 -1.99 -26.29 6.63
C GLU A 119 -1.05 -27.01 5.67
N PRO A 120 -0.77 -26.42 4.49
CA PRO A 120 0.17 -26.99 3.53
C PRO A 120 1.61 -26.89 4.02
N THR A 121 2.41 -27.87 3.69
CA THR A 121 3.85 -27.82 3.93
C THR A 121 4.55 -26.90 2.92
N THR A 122 5.76 -26.44 3.26
CA THR A 122 6.57 -25.57 2.38
C THR A 122 6.86 -26.24 1.02
N GLY A 123 7.00 -27.58 1.01
CA GLY A 123 7.20 -28.36 -0.23
C GLY A 123 5.98 -28.33 -1.12
N GLU A 124 4.79 -28.59 -0.58
CA GLU A 124 3.52 -28.55 -1.31
C GLU A 124 3.23 -27.16 -1.85
N MET A 125 3.53 -26.12 -1.07
CA MET A 125 3.40 -24.73 -1.54
C MET A 125 4.37 -24.43 -2.69
N ALA A 126 5.60 -24.92 -2.64
CA ALA A 126 6.59 -24.70 -3.69
C ALA A 126 6.18 -25.38 -5.00
N GLU A 127 5.66 -26.62 -4.93
CA GLU A 127 5.17 -27.35 -6.11
C GLU A 127 3.97 -26.65 -6.74
N GLU A 128 3.01 -26.21 -5.95
CA GLU A 128 1.81 -25.51 -6.46
C GLU A 128 2.17 -24.13 -7.03
N MET A 129 3.13 -23.43 -6.45
CA MET A 129 3.63 -22.15 -6.99
C MET A 129 4.34 -22.33 -8.33
N ASP A 130 5.03 -23.44 -8.57
CA ASP A 130 5.63 -23.77 -9.85
C ASP A 130 4.59 -23.94 -10.95
N VAL A 131 3.52 -24.68 -10.65
CA VAL A 131 2.40 -24.87 -11.57
C VAL A 131 1.72 -23.54 -11.89
N PHE A 132 1.50 -22.71 -10.88
CA PHE A 132 0.87 -21.39 -11.02
C PHE A 132 1.71 -20.44 -11.90
N LEU A 133 3.03 -20.38 -11.69
CA LEU A 133 3.93 -19.53 -12.46
C LEU A 133 4.12 -20.03 -13.90
N PHE A 134 4.01 -21.33 -14.11
CA PHE A 134 4.05 -21.91 -15.45
C PHE A 134 2.80 -21.57 -16.25
N SER A 135 1.63 -21.53 -15.62
CA SER A 135 0.36 -21.15 -16.25
C SER A 135 0.32 -19.67 -16.69
N GLU A 136 1.04 -18.79 -15.96
CA GLU A 136 1.16 -17.37 -16.31
C GLU A 136 2.23 -17.04 -17.37
N GLY A 137 2.94 -18.02 -17.94
CA GLY A 137 3.91 -17.85 -19.04
C GLY A 137 5.20 -17.12 -18.67
N LYS A 138 5.52 -16.95 -17.39
CA LYS A 138 6.73 -16.25 -16.93
C LYS A 138 7.96 -17.17 -16.93
N LYS A 139 8.77 -17.07 -17.96
CA LYS A 139 9.98 -17.88 -18.18
C LYS A 139 11.13 -17.69 -17.15
N THR A 140 11.04 -16.78 -16.24
CA THR A 140 12.12 -16.41 -15.29
C THR A 140 12.26 -17.35 -14.09
N HIS A 141 11.37 -18.28 -13.92
CA HIS A 141 11.27 -19.11 -12.71
C HIS A 141 12.24 -20.31 -12.68
N ARG A 142 12.70 -20.79 -13.83
CA ARG A 142 13.55 -21.98 -13.92
C ARG A 142 14.91 -21.83 -13.18
N PHE A 143 15.40 -20.59 -13.07
CA PHE A 143 16.68 -20.30 -12.41
C PHE A 143 16.55 -20.26 -10.88
N LEU A 144 15.47 -19.68 -10.35
CA LEU A 144 15.22 -19.61 -8.91
C LEU A 144 14.91 -20.98 -8.29
N MET A 145 14.18 -21.82 -9.00
CA MET A 145 13.84 -23.17 -8.52
C MET A 145 15.05 -24.12 -8.53
N LYS A 146 15.95 -23.98 -9.49
CA LYS A 146 17.20 -24.75 -9.50
C LYS A 146 18.06 -24.40 -8.29
N ALA A 147 18.11 -23.13 -7.89
CA ALA A 147 18.81 -22.65 -6.71
C ALA A 147 18.16 -23.09 -5.38
N MET A 148 16.81 -23.08 -5.31
CA MET A 148 16.07 -23.56 -4.14
C MET A 148 16.15 -25.08 -3.99
N LYS A 149 16.01 -25.86 -5.06
CA LYS A 149 16.20 -27.31 -5.02
C LYS A 149 17.61 -27.69 -4.57
N GLN A 150 18.64 -26.98 -5.03
CA GLN A 150 20.01 -27.19 -4.54
C GLN A 150 20.19 -26.85 -3.06
N ARG A 151 19.53 -25.80 -2.55
CA ARG A 151 19.60 -25.45 -1.12
C ARG A 151 18.86 -26.46 -0.25
N ILE A 152 17.69 -26.92 -0.66
CA ILE A 152 16.89 -27.92 0.06
C ILE A 152 17.60 -29.26 0.05
N TRP A 153 18.20 -29.65 -1.08
CA TRP A 153 19.01 -30.89 -1.17
C TRP A 153 20.23 -30.81 -0.25
N LYS A 154 20.90 -29.64 -0.19
CA LYS A 154 22.07 -29.44 0.68
C LYS A 154 21.71 -29.43 2.18
N MET A 155 20.54 -29.03 2.55
CA MET A 155 20.05 -29.13 3.94
C MET A 155 19.65 -30.56 4.32
N LYS A 156 19.08 -31.35 3.41
CA LYS A 156 18.77 -32.77 3.65
C LYS A 156 20.05 -33.64 3.80
N THR A 157 21.08 -33.34 3.03
CA THR A 157 22.37 -34.10 3.13
C THR A 157 23.22 -33.74 4.34
N LEU A 158 22.91 -32.62 5.04
CA LEU A 158 23.57 -32.24 6.29
C LEU A 158 22.89 -32.80 7.53
N GLN A 159 21.74 -33.47 7.39
CA GLN A 159 20.92 -34.01 8.50
C GLN A 159 20.96 -35.54 8.63
N GLU A 160 21.79 -36.25 7.84
CA GLU A 160 22.03 -37.65 8.12
C GLU A 160 23.25 -37.76 9.06
N PRO A 161 23.05 -38.07 10.35
CA PRO A 161 24.14 -38.48 11.22
C PRO A 161 24.61 -39.84 10.72
N GLY A 162 25.92 -39.94 10.41
CA GLY A 162 26.53 -41.20 10.07
C GLY A 162 26.18 -42.28 11.08
N MET A 163 25.67 -43.40 10.60
CA MET A 163 25.70 -44.63 11.36
C MET A 163 27.02 -45.34 11.14
N PRO A 164 27.53 -46.00 12.22
CA PRO A 164 28.80 -46.67 12.22
C PRO A 164 28.85 -47.91 11.32
#